data_deff9f76c8656e0866ca08993ae48e0b
#
_entry.id   deff9f76c8656e0866ca08993ae48e0b
#
_cell.length_a   1.000
_cell.length_b   1.000
_cell.length_c   1.000
_cell.angle_alpha   90.00
_cell.angle_beta   90.00
_cell.angle_gamma   90.00
#
_symmetry.space_group_name_H-M   'P 1'
#
loop_
_entity.id
_entity.type
_entity.pdbx_description
1 polymer ?
#
loop_
_entity_poly.entity_id
_entity_poly.type
_entity_poly.pdbx_seq_one_letter_code
_entity_poly.pdbx_strand_id
1 'polypeptide(L)'
;MRVKAPYFWMWLCGTPGIGPKKLISIAKIMHEHRRQPETLPLNPTELLSQFPKLANILNGKIHVKDSQRIYSEYQRLREAGICILQPSHPDFPRHLLEIAPMLFIKGQPRLLTSDGIAIVGARDVSDEGIRAAQTIAAGLARDGINVISGYARGVDTEAHLSALASDGTTTIVLPHGITGLRRKKALRNFNWERNVLAVSQFAPDAKGLARNAMTRNRLICALSKAVVVIESGAKRNTEGKLSGTFNTGLTALEMELPLFVLDPTSFEKPPQGNIDLIRLGGRKLNPRDGARDILRHLKAASPKERNDSEVYAKEKSYLQLNLLPDVQLSAQHRVTAP
;
A
#
# COMPACT_ATOMS: atom_id res chain seq x y z
N MET A 1 18.61 -12.79 25.92
CA MET A 1 18.70 -11.36 25.52
C MET A 1 17.31 -10.91 25.09
N ARG A 2 16.82 -9.81 25.65
CA ARG A 2 15.53 -9.21 25.29
C ARG A 2 15.81 -7.92 24.50
N VAL A 3 14.99 -7.64 23.50
CA VAL A 3 15.16 -6.51 22.59
C VAL A 3 13.86 -5.73 22.45
N LYS A 4 13.97 -4.45 22.07
CA LYS A 4 12.81 -3.60 21.80
C LYS A 4 11.96 -4.16 20.67
N ALA A 5 10.65 -3.98 20.74
CA ALA A 5 9.70 -4.50 19.76
C ALA A 5 10.04 -4.16 18.29
N PRO A 6 10.41 -2.92 17.91
CA PRO A 6 10.77 -2.63 16.52
C PRO A 6 11.96 -3.47 16.02
N TYR A 7 12.96 -3.69 16.86
CA TYR A 7 14.10 -4.52 16.51
C TYR A 7 13.69 -6.00 16.33
N PHE A 8 12.85 -6.54 17.21
CA PHE A 8 12.32 -7.89 17.08
C PHE A 8 11.58 -8.09 15.76
N TRP A 9 10.72 -7.15 15.39
CA TRP A 9 10.00 -7.22 14.13
C TRP A 9 10.91 -7.11 12.91
N MET A 10 11.95 -6.26 12.96
CA MET A 10 12.96 -6.22 11.91
C MET A 10 13.69 -7.57 11.77
N TRP A 11 14.04 -8.17 12.89
CA TRP A 11 14.67 -9.47 12.90
C TRP A 11 13.80 -10.55 12.27
N LEU A 12 12.50 -10.60 12.59
CA LEU A 12 11.53 -11.48 11.90
C LEU A 12 11.49 -11.22 10.39
N CYS A 13 11.41 -9.97 9.99
CA CYS A 13 11.35 -9.57 8.58
C CYS A 13 12.61 -10.00 7.79
N GLY A 14 13.77 -9.99 8.43
CA GLY A 14 15.04 -10.43 7.86
C GLY A 14 15.27 -11.95 7.94
N THR A 15 14.40 -12.70 8.63
CA THR A 15 14.59 -14.14 8.81
C THR A 15 14.16 -14.91 7.55
N PRO A 16 15.05 -15.73 6.95
CA PRO A 16 14.72 -16.51 5.77
C PRO A 16 13.49 -17.40 5.97
N GLY A 17 12.55 -17.34 5.03
CA GLY A 17 11.30 -18.11 5.08
C GLY A 17 10.19 -17.53 5.98
N ILE A 18 10.38 -16.33 6.55
CA ILE A 18 9.33 -15.52 7.16
C ILE A 18 8.95 -14.40 6.19
N GLY A 19 7.99 -14.69 5.33
CA GLY A 19 7.41 -13.72 4.41
C GLY A 19 6.19 -12.99 5.01
N PRO A 20 5.57 -12.06 4.25
CA PRO A 20 4.45 -11.24 4.72
C PRO A 20 3.32 -12.04 5.37
N LYS A 21 2.89 -13.16 4.77
CA LYS A 21 1.82 -14.02 5.32
C LYS A 21 2.15 -14.53 6.73
N LYS A 22 3.40 -14.96 6.96
CA LYS A 22 3.84 -15.42 8.28
C LYS A 22 3.94 -14.29 9.28
N LEU A 23 4.41 -13.11 8.86
CA LEU A 23 4.43 -11.90 9.70
C LEU A 23 3.02 -11.53 10.15
N ILE A 24 2.03 -11.59 9.27
CA ILE A 24 0.62 -11.36 9.60
C ILE A 24 0.16 -12.38 10.65
N SER A 25 0.43 -13.67 10.44
CA SER A 25 0.05 -14.72 11.40
C SER A 25 0.72 -14.53 12.77
N ILE A 26 2.00 -14.14 12.79
CA ILE A 26 2.73 -13.82 14.02
C ILE A 26 2.08 -12.63 14.72
N ALA A 27 1.76 -11.57 13.99
CA ALA A 27 1.11 -10.39 14.53
C ALA A 27 -0.24 -10.71 15.17
N LYS A 28 -1.07 -11.54 14.52
CA LYS A 28 -2.36 -12.00 15.06
C LYS A 28 -2.18 -12.79 16.38
N ILE A 29 -1.26 -13.76 16.38
CA ILE A 29 -0.96 -14.55 17.60
C ILE A 29 -0.51 -13.64 18.74
N MET A 30 0.38 -12.69 18.47
CA MET A 30 0.87 -11.78 19.52
C MET A 30 -0.23 -10.82 20.00
N HIS A 31 -1.14 -10.43 19.13
CA HIS A 31 -2.28 -9.58 19.49
C HIS A 31 -3.30 -10.33 20.37
N GLU A 32 -3.64 -11.58 20.05
CA GLU A 32 -4.55 -12.43 20.84
C GLU A 32 -4.09 -12.59 22.30
N HIS A 33 -2.79 -12.63 22.55
CA HIS A 33 -2.24 -12.79 23.89
C HIS A 33 -2.30 -11.53 24.76
N ARG A 34 -2.90 -10.42 24.27
CA ARG A 34 -3.06 -9.12 24.97
C ARG A 34 -1.76 -8.59 25.63
N ARG A 35 -0.64 -9.21 25.39
CA ARG A 35 0.68 -8.80 25.86
C ARG A 35 1.42 -8.21 24.65
N GLN A 36 1.52 -6.91 24.64
CA GLN A 36 2.42 -6.21 23.71
C GLN A 36 3.64 -5.75 24.54
N PRO A 37 4.59 -6.66 24.80
CA PRO A 37 5.73 -6.30 25.62
C PRO A 37 6.59 -5.27 24.89
N GLU A 38 7.04 -4.25 25.61
CA GLU A 38 8.02 -3.30 25.10
C GLU A 38 9.30 -4.00 24.65
N THR A 39 9.59 -5.16 25.25
CA THR A 39 10.75 -5.98 24.91
C THR A 39 10.36 -7.44 24.70
N LEU A 40 10.96 -8.06 23.69
CA LEU A 40 10.76 -9.45 23.30
C LEU A 40 12.07 -10.23 23.37
N PRO A 41 12.01 -11.54 23.73
CA PRO A 41 13.20 -12.37 23.74
C PRO A 41 13.64 -12.72 22.32
N LEU A 42 14.94 -12.70 22.06
CA LEU A 42 15.53 -13.26 20.84
C LEU A 42 15.84 -14.75 20.97
N ASN A 43 15.85 -15.29 22.19
CA ASN A 43 16.02 -16.71 22.40
C ASN A 43 14.75 -17.45 21.95
N PRO A 44 14.86 -18.40 20.98
CA PRO A 44 13.73 -19.15 20.48
C PRO A 44 12.94 -19.89 21.56
N THR A 45 13.63 -20.51 22.50
CA THR A 45 12.98 -21.26 23.60
C THR A 45 12.15 -20.36 24.49
N GLU A 46 12.71 -19.20 24.89
CA GLU A 46 12.00 -18.21 25.69
C GLU A 46 10.83 -17.58 24.91
N LEU A 47 11.00 -17.33 23.61
CA LEU A 47 9.94 -16.82 22.73
C LEU A 47 8.78 -17.81 22.62
N LEU A 48 9.09 -19.09 22.39
CA LEU A 48 8.09 -20.15 22.26
C LEU A 48 7.39 -20.47 23.59
N SER A 49 8.08 -20.31 24.73
CA SER A 49 7.43 -20.43 26.04
C SER A 49 6.39 -19.33 26.28
N GLN A 50 6.63 -18.13 25.76
CA GLN A 50 5.67 -17.02 25.85
C GLN A 50 4.56 -17.11 24.80
N PHE A 51 4.86 -17.63 23.61
CA PHE A 51 3.96 -17.73 22.47
C PHE A 51 4.03 -19.13 21.83
N PRO A 52 3.47 -20.18 22.46
CA PRO A 52 3.58 -21.55 21.98
C PRO A 52 3.06 -21.76 20.54
N LYS A 53 2.02 -21.03 20.15
CA LYS A 53 1.46 -21.09 18.79
C LYS A 53 2.45 -20.66 17.69
N LEU A 54 3.52 -19.94 18.04
CA LEU A 54 4.55 -19.55 17.07
C LEU A 54 5.44 -20.72 16.64
N ALA A 55 5.49 -21.81 17.39
CA ALA A 55 6.30 -22.99 17.06
C ALA A 55 6.03 -23.49 15.64
N ASN A 56 4.75 -23.60 15.26
CA ASN A 56 4.33 -24.08 13.93
C ASN A 56 4.73 -23.14 12.79
N ILE A 57 4.85 -21.84 13.07
CA ILE A 57 5.19 -20.83 12.04
C ILE A 57 6.70 -20.73 11.89
N LEU A 58 7.42 -20.80 12.99
CA LEU A 58 8.86 -20.55 13.04
C LEU A 58 9.69 -21.79 12.68
N ASN A 59 9.15 -23.01 12.91
CA ASN A 59 9.74 -24.31 12.47
C ASN A 59 11.27 -24.39 12.61
N GLY A 60 11.83 -24.05 13.76
CA GLY A 60 13.28 -24.06 14.00
C GLY A 60 14.09 -23.04 13.19
N LYS A 61 13.45 -22.16 12.43
CA LYS A 61 14.10 -21.16 11.54
C LYS A 61 14.65 -19.94 12.28
N ILE A 62 14.52 -19.89 13.58
CA ILE A 62 15.02 -18.77 14.36
C ILE A 62 16.51 -19.01 14.66
N HIS A 63 17.37 -18.33 13.93
CA HIS A 63 18.82 -18.34 14.21
C HIS A 63 19.24 -16.99 14.78
N VAL A 64 19.79 -16.99 15.97
CA VAL A 64 20.30 -15.78 16.67
C VAL A 64 21.55 -15.21 15.97
N LYS A 65 22.14 -15.92 15.01
CA LYS A 65 23.42 -15.58 14.37
C LYS A 65 23.48 -14.20 13.70
N ASP A 66 22.33 -13.64 13.28
CA ASP A 66 22.30 -12.35 12.58
C ASP A 66 21.90 -11.15 13.47
N SER A 67 21.81 -11.35 14.78
CA SER A 67 21.30 -10.31 15.70
C SER A 67 22.12 -9.02 15.65
N GLN A 68 23.43 -9.11 15.57
CA GLN A 68 24.30 -7.93 15.55
C GLN A 68 24.18 -7.11 14.27
N ARG A 69 24.10 -7.79 13.11
CA ARG A 69 23.87 -7.15 11.79
C ARG A 69 22.54 -6.40 11.77
N ILE A 70 21.48 -7.04 12.24
CA ILE A 70 20.14 -6.45 12.28
C ILE A 70 20.09 -5.28 13.28
N TYR A 71 20.81 -5.38 14.40
CA TYR A 71 20.91 -4.28 15.35
C TYR A 71 21.62 -3.06 14.75
N SER A 72 22.72 -3.26 14.05
CA SER A 72 23.42 -2.18 13.34
C SER A 72 22.53 -1.54 12.27
N GLU A 73 21.75 -2.33 11.54
CA GLU A 73 20.78 -1.82 10.58
C GLU A 73 19.66 -1.04 11.25
N TYR A 74 19.11 -1.52 12.35
CA TYR A 74 18.11 -0.81 13.14
C TYR A 74 18.61 0.57 13.60
N GLN A 75 19.85 0.65 14.10
CA GLN A 75 20.46 1.91 14.48
C GLN A 75 20.61 2.85 13.28
N ARG A 76 21.14 2.36 12.17
CA ARG A 76 21.29 3.11 10.93
C ARG A 76 19.97 3.69 10.42
N LEU A 77 18.88 2.93 10.48
CA LEU A 77 17.55 3.41 10.08
C LEU A 77 17.07 4.54 10.99
N ARG A 78 17.25 4.39 12.31
CA ARG A 78 16.89 5.43 13.27
C ARG A 78 17.68 6.72 13.04
N GLU A 79 18.98 6.63 12.86
CA GLU A 79 19.87 7.77 12.55
C GLU A 79 19.46 8.45 11.23
N ALA A 80 18.98 7.69 10.27
CA ALA A 80 18.44 8.22 9.01
C ALA A 80 17.04 8.83 9.14
N GLY A 81 16.46 8.92 10.36
CA GLY A 81 15.13 9.44 10.61
C GLY A 81 14.01 8.52 10.09
N ILE A 82 14.29 7.21 10.00
CA ILE A 82 13.29 6.21 9.60
C ILE A 82 12.69 5.58 10.85
N CYS A 83 11.38 5.71 10.99
CA CYS A 83 10.61 5.08 12.06
C CYS A 83 10.10 3.71 11.57
N ILE A 84 10.08 2.75 12.48
CA ILE A 84 9.57 1.40 12.25
C ILE A 84 8.29 1.25 13.03
N LEU A 85 7.18 1.13 12.32
CA LEU A 85 5.88 0.87 12.91
C LEU A 85 5.56 -0.61 12.81
N GLN A 86 5.36 -1.22 13.95
CA GLN A 86 4.96 -2.62 14.10
C GLN A 86 3.59 -2.70 14.81
N PRO A 87 2.93 -3.87 14.84
CA PRO A 87 1.56 -4.01 15.36
C PRO A 87 1.36 -3.52 16.81
N SER A 88 2.42 -3.52 17.62
CA SER A 88 2.38 -3.04 19.01
C SER A 88 2.68 -1.54 19.15
N HIS A 89 3.00 -0.85 18.06
CA HIS A 89 3.21 0.60 18.11
C HIS A 89 1.87 1.33 18.29
N PRO A 90 1.76 2.33 19.19
CA PRO A 90 0.51 3.06 19.41
C PRO A 90 -0.11 3.66 18.15
N ASP A 91 0.76 4.21 17.28
CA ASP A 91 0.35 4.86 16.03
C ASP A 91 0.19 3.89 14.85
N PHE A 92 0.31 2.58 15.07
CA PHE A 92 0.12 1.61 14.00
C PHE A 92 -1.38 1.50 13.65
N PRO A 93 -1.79 1.79 12.39
CA PRO A 93 -3.17 1.67 11.98
C PRO A 93 -3.61 0.20 11.95
N ARG A 94 -4.52 -0.18 12.85
CA ARG A 94 -4.91 -1.59 13.04
C ARG A 94 -5.49 -2.25 11.79
N HIS A 95 -6.21 -1.50 10.96
CA HIS A 95 -6.76 -1.98 9.70
C HIS A 95 -5.68 -2.39 8.68
N LEU A 96 -4.43 -1.95 8.88
CA LEU A 96 -3.31 -2.36 8.03
C LEU A 96 -2.66 -3.69 8.45
N LEU A 97 -3.06 -4.27 9.58
CA LEU A 97 -2.43 -5.47 10.12
C LEU A 97 -2.38 -6.62 9.11
N GLU A 98 -3.45 -6.83 8.35
CA GLU A 98 -3.54 -7.89 7.35
C GLU A 98 -2.93 -7.55 6.00
N ILE A 99 -2.64 -6.28 5.76
CA ILE A 99 -2.09 -5.78 4.49
C ILE A 99 -0.58 -5.61 4.61
N ALA A 100 -0.15 -4.95 5.67
CA ALA A 100 1.25 -4.60 5.91
C ALA A 100 1.53 -4.58 7.42
N PRO A 101 1.83 -5.73 8.06
CA PRO A 101 1.99 -5.82 9.51
C PRO A 101 3.22 -5.06 10.03
N MET A 102 4.07 -4.57 9.16
CA MET A 102 5.18 -3.71 9.50
C MET A 102 5.37 -2.64 8.43
N LEU A 103 5.59 -1.41 8.87
CA LEU A 103 5.83 -0.26 8.01
C LEU A 103 7.14 0.42 8.39
N PHE A 104 7.90 0.82 7.38
CA PHE A 104 9.02 1.74 7.49
C PHE A 104 8.57 3.10 6.97
N ILE A 105 8.66 4.12 7.81
CA ILE A 105 8.17 5.46 7.45
C ILE A 105 9.26 6.51 7.64
N LYS A 106 9.20 7.56 6.81
CA LYS A 106 10.05 8.74 6.91
C LYS A 106 9.26 10.01 6.58
N GLY A 107 9.40 11.05 7.38
CA GLY A 107 8.65 12.30 7.27
C GLY A 107 7.56 12.41 8.32
N GLN A 108 6.40 12.98 8.01
CA GLN A 108 5.33 13.31 8.94
C GLN A 108 4.44 12.10 9.29
N PRO A 109 4.56 11.48 10.48
CA PRO A 109 3.82 10.24 10.81
C PRO A 109 2.31 10.42 10.87
N ARG A 110 1.82 11.62 11.25
CA ARG A 110 0.38 11.92 11.35
C ARG A 110 -0.38 11.70 10.05
N LEU A 111 0.32 11.76 8.90
CA LEU A 111 -0.29 11.53 7.60
C LEU A 111 -0.71 10.06 7.38
N LEU A 112 -0.23 9.14 8.20
CA LEU A 112 -0.60 7.73 8.11
C LEU A 112 -2.07 7.49 8.46
N THR A 113 -2.63 8.31 9.32
CA THR A 113 -4.03 8.23 9.79
C THR A 113 -4.88 9.42 9.37
N SER A 114 -4.34 10.30 8.53
CA SER A 114 -5.08 11.45 8.02
C SER A 114 -6.11 11.05 6.96
N ASP A 115 -7.08 11.91 6.73
CA ASP A 115 -8.02 11.75 5.62
C ASP A 115 -7.27 11.82 4.30
N GLY A 116 -7.13 10.66 3.65
CA GLY A 116 -6.35 10.50 2.43
C GLY A 116 -7.18 10.04 1.24
N ILE A 117 -6.82 10.53 0.06
CA ILE A 117 -7.38 10.08 -1.22
C ILE A 117 -6.22 9.69 -2.14
N ALA A 118 -6.32 8.47 -2.71
CA ALA A 118 -5.34 8.02 -3.68
C ALA A 118 -5.58 8.67 -5.05
N ILE A 119 -4.53 9.17 -5.68
CA ILE A 119 -4.54 9.58 -7.09
C ILE A 119 -3.49 8.74 -7.82
N VAL A 120 -3.93 7.96 -8.81
CA VAL A 120 -3.05 7.06 -9.56
C VAL A 120 -3.32 7.18 -11.07
N GLY A 121 -2.30 6.84 -11.88
CA GLY A 121 -2.47 6.90 -13.31
C GLY A 121 -1.26 6.45 -14.12
N ALA A 122 -1.32 6.70 -15.41
CA ALA A 122 -0.30 6.34 -16.37
C ALA A 122 1.06 6.99 -16.05
N ARG A 123 2.14 6.27 -16.38
CA ARG A 123 3.51 6.80 -16.33
C ARG A 123 3.80 7.70 -17.53
N ASP A 124 3.30 7.30 -18.68
CA ASP A 124 3.28 8.07 -19.93
C ASP A 124 1.87 8.64 -20.05
N VAL A 125 1.66 9.78 -19.42
CA VAL A 125 0.37 10.42 -19.27
C VAL A 125 0.20 11.51 -20.34
N SER A 126 -1.02 11.66 -20.86
CA SER A 126 -1.40 12.73 -21.78
C SER A 126 -1.40 14.10 -21.10
N ASP A 127 -1.38 15.17 -21.88
CA ASP A 127 -1.46 16.54 -21.35
C ASP A 127 -2.79 16.78 -20.61
N GLU A 128 -3.88 16.18 -21.08
CA GLU A 128 -5.18 16.20 -20.41
C GLU A 128 -5.11 15.52 -19.04
N GLY A 129 -4.45 14.35 -18.99
CA GLY A 129 -4.24 13.60 -17.75
C GLY A 129 -3.38 14.38 -16.75
N ILE A 130 -2.31 15.05 -17.22
CA ILE A 130 -1.48 15.93 -16.39
C ILE A 130 -2.34 17.04 -15.77
N ARG A 131 -3.07 17.81 -16.61
CA ARG A 131 -3.92 18.92 -16.15
C ARG A 131 -4.99 18.43 -15.15
N ALA A 132 -5.60 17.28 -15.41
CA ALA A 132 -6.60 16.72 -14.52
C ALA A 132 -6.00 16.29 -13.17
N ALA A 133 -4.84 15.61 -13.19
CA ALA A 133 -4.13 15.22 -11.96
C ALA A 133 -3.78 16.44 -11.11
N GLN A 134 -3.26 17.49 -11.73
CA GLN A 134 -2.90 18.77 -11.09
C GLN A 134 -4.13 19.43 -10.47
N THR A 135 -5.21 19.57 -11.22
CA THR A 135 -6.43 20.26 -10.78
C THR A 135 -7.08 19.52 -9.59
N ILE A 136 -7.21 18.20 -9.69
CA ILE A 136 -7.85 17.38 -8.65
C ILE A 136 -6.97 17.35 -7.41
N ALA A 137 -5.66 17.10 -7.53
CA ALA A 137 -4.76 17.05 -6.39
C ALA A 137 -4.68 18.38 -5.64
N ALA A 138 -4.58 19.50 -6.38
CA ALA A 138 -4.60 20.83 -5.78
C ALA A 138 -5.92 21.15 -5.09
N GLY A 139 -7.06 20.75 -5.68
CA GLY A 139 -8.37 20.92 -5.08
C GLY A 139 -8.49 20.16 -3.76
N LEU A 140 -8.13 18.87 -3.76
CA LEU A 140 -8.15 18.04 -2.54
C LEU A 140 -7.22 18.58 -1.45
N ALA A 141 -6.03 19.02 -1.84
CA ALA A 141 -5.03 19.57 -0.91
C ALA A 141 -5.52 20.84 -0.21
N ARG A 142 -6.18 21.76 -0.92
CA ARG A 142 -6.79 22.98 -0.34
C ARG A 142 -7.89 22.68 0.68
N ASP A 143 -8.59 21.56 0.50
CA ASP A 143 -9.60 21.06 1.45
C ASP A 143 -8.98 20.22 2.60
N GLY A 144 -7.65 20.24 2.76
CA GLY A 144 -6.93 19.54 3.84
C GLY A 144 -6.80 18.04 3.65
N ILE A 145 -7.11 17.51 2.47
CA ILE A 145 -7.01 16.08 2.16
C ILE A 145 -5.57 15.72 1.79
N ASN A 146 -5.06 14.67 2.42
CA ASN A 146 -3.76 14.09 2.12
C ASN A 146 -3.81 13.34 0.78
N VAL A 147 -2.99 13.74 -0.19
CA VAL A 147 -2.91 13.08 -1.49
C VAL A 147 -1.97 11.87 -1.39
N ILE A 148 -2.48 10.68 -1.65
CA ILE A 148 -1.71 9.43 -1.56
C ILE A 148 -1.39 8.92 -2.95
N SER A 149 -0.14 8.54 -3.22
CA SER A 149 0.24 7.95 -4.51
C SER A 149 1.52 7.11 -4.45
N GLY A 150 1.89 6.52 -5.58
CA GLY A 150 2.93 5.51 -5.68
C GLY A 150 4.33 5.99 -6.06
N TYR A 151 4.51 7.29 -6.26
CA TYR A 151 5.80 7.89 -6.61
C TYR A 151 6.36 7.48 -7.98
N ALA A 152 5.54 6.96 -8.89
CA ALA A 152 5.94 6.72 -10.27
C ALA A 152 6.12 8.06 -11.02
N ARG A 153 6.66 8.04 -12.23
CA ARG A 153 6.59 9.19 -13.15
C ARG A 153 5.15 9.38 -13.63
N GLY A 154 4.84 10.50 -14.25
CA GLY A 154 3.50 10.83 -14.75
C GLY A 154 2.55 11.21 -13.62
N VAL A 155 1.33 10.68 -13.63
CA VAL A 155 0.23 11.07 -12.75
C VAL A 155 0.64 11.12 -11.28
N ASP A 156 1.34 10.09 -10.77
CA ASP A 156 1.73 10.02 -9.36
C ASP A 156 2.61 11.22 -8.96
N THR A 157 3.57 11.57 -9.82
CA THR A 157 4.47 12.71 -9.57
C THR A 157 3.71 14.03 -9.60
N GLU A 158 2.83 14.24 -10.59
CA GLU A 158 2.02 15.44 -10.73
C GLU A 158 1.07 15.62 -9.54
N ALA A 159 0.45 14.52 -9.07
CA ALA A 159 -0.41 14.54 -7.90
C ALA A 159 0.35 15.00 -6.63
N HIS A 160 1.55 14.44 -6.37
CA HIS A 160 2.38 14.86 -5.25
C HIS A 160 2.80 16.33 -5.34
N LEU A 161 3.27 16.76 -6.52
CA LEU A 161 3.72 18.13 -6.74
C LEU A 161 2.58 19.15 -6.54
N SER A 162 1.42 18.87 -7.10
CA SER A 162 0.29 19.80 -7.04
C SER A 162 -0.32 19.89 -5.65
N ALA A 163 -0.33 18.78 -4.90
CA ALA A 163 -0.72 18.81 -3.49
C ALA A 163 0.21 19.72 -2.67
N LEU A 164 1.52 19.52 -2.82
CA LEU A 164 2.53 20.29 -2.09
C LEU A 164 2.59 21.77 -2.53
N ALA A 165 2.41 22.05 -3.83
CA ALA A 165 2.34 23.41 -4.36
C ALA A 165 1.09 24.17 -3.89
N SER A 166 0.09 23.48 -3.40
CA SER A 166 -1.14 24.03 -2.80
C SER A 166 -1.11 24.03 -1.27
N ASP A 167 0.09 24.05 -0.68
CA ASP A 167 0.34 24.00 0.78
C ASP A 167 -0.29 22.79 1.51
N GLY A 168 -0.64 21.75 0.76
CA GLY A 168 -1.21 20.53 1.30
C GLY A 168 -0.17 19.50 1.70
N THR A 169 -0.64 18.27 1.88
CA THR A 169 0.17 17.14 2.33
C THR A 169 0.09 15.97 1.36
N THR A 170 1.12 15.12 1.40
CA THR A 170 1.15 13.94 0.54
C THR A 170 1.80 12.73 1.19
N THR A 171 1.27 11.54 0.90
CA THR A 171 1.86 10.26 1.29
C THR A 171 2.37 9.50 0.07
N ILE A 172 3.65 9.20 0.10
CA ILE A 172 4.38 8.46 -0.94
C ILE A 172 4.45 6.99 -0.50
N VAL A 173 3.80 6.08 -1.23
CA VAL A 173 3.88 4.66 -0.94
C VAL A 173 4.86 3.99 -1.90
N LEU A 174 5.95 3.44 -1.37
CA LEU A 174 7.09 2.95 -2.15
C LEU A 174 6.93 1.49 -2.60
N PRO A 175 7.32 1.12 -3.83
CA PRO A 175 7.36 -0.27 -4.29
C PRO A 175 8.68 -0.99 -3.95
N HIS A 176 9.50 -0.41 -3.11
CA HIS A 176 10.83 -0.89 -2.69
C HIS A 176 11.09 -0.50 -1.24
N GLY A 177 12.19 -0.96 -0.67
CA GLY A 177 12.61 -0.61 0.68
C GLY A 177 12.83 0.89 0.86
N ILE A 178 12.58 1.37 2.08
CA ILE A 178 12.60 2.80 2.43
C ILE A 178 13.98 3.45 2.19
N THR A 179 15.08 2.69 2.29
CA THR A 179 16.43 3.19 2.03
C THR A 179 16.68 3.52 0.56
N GLY A 180 15.86 2.94 -0.33
CA GLY A 180 15.86 3.25 -1.76
C GLY A 180 15.18 4.57 -2.13
N LEU A 181 14.55 5.26 -1.16
CA LEU A 181 13.89 6.54 -1.42
C LEU A 181 14.89 7.58 -1.94
N ARG A 182 14.63 8.09 -3.12
CA ARG A 182 15.37 9.22 -3.72
C ARG A 182 14.41 10.38 -3.93
N ARG A 183 14.71 11.53 -3.34
CA ARG A 183 13.90 12.74 -3.54
C ARG A 183 14.04 13.20 -4.99
N LYS A 184 12.94 13.20 -5.73
CA LYS A 184 12.90 13.77 -7.09
C LYS A 184 13.27 15.25 -7.03
N LYS A 185 13.98 15.74 -8.05
CA LYS A 185 14.45 17.15 -8.11
C LYS A 185 13.29 18.13 -7.84
N ALA A 186 12.14 17.90 -8.45
CA ALA A 186 10.96 18.75 -8.31
C ALA A 186 10.36 18.77 -6.87
N LEU A 187 10.65 17.77 -6.05
CA LEU A 187 10.14 17.67 -4.67
C LEU A 187 11.17 18.13 -3.61
N ARG A 188 12.36 18.59 -4.00
CA ARG A 188 13.42 18.89 -3.05
C ARG A 188 13.16 20.12 -2.18
N ASN A 189 12.45 21.11 -2.73
CA ASN A 189 12.21 22.41 -2.09
C ASN A 189 11.03 22.38 -1.10
N PHE A 190 10.27 21.28 -1.01
CA PHE A 190 9.16 21.18 -0.07
C PHE A 190 9.61 20.69 1.30
N ASN A 191 8.89 21.09 2.34
CA ASN A 191 9.16 20.67 3.71
C ASN A 191 8.67 19.23 3.92
N TRP A 192 9.61 18.29 3.84
CA TRP A 192 9.32 16.86 3.97
C TRP A 192 8.87 16.46 5.36
N GLU A 193 9.39 17.09 6.39
CA GLU A 193 9.05 16.75 7.78
C GLU A 193 7.64 17.18 8.16
N ARG A 194 7.13 18.23 7.51
CA ARG A 194 5.80 18.74 7.76
C ARG A 194 4.73 18.18 6.80
N ASN A 195 5.07 18.09 5.51
CA ASN A 195 4.07 17.93 4.45
C ASN A 195 4.13 16.59 3.71
N VAL A 196 5.17 15.78 3.97
CA VAL A 196 5.37 14.52 3.24
C VAL A 196 5.55 13.35 4.20
N LEU A 197 4.90 12.25 3.90
CA LEU A 197 5.17 10.94 4.50
C LEU A 197 5.59 9.96 3.41
N ALA A 198 6.73 9.32 3.57
CA ALA A 198 7.12 8.17 2.75
C ALA A 198 6.91 6.88 3.54
N VAL A 199 6.27 5.90 2.91
CA VAL A 199 5.89 4.62 3.53
C VAL A 199 6.38 3.46 2.67
N SER A 200 6.95 2.44 3.29
CA SER A 200 7.27 1.15 2.67
C SER A 200 6.88 -0.01 3.58
N GLN A 201 6.30 -1.04 2.99
CA GLN A 201 6.01 -2.32 3.66
C GLN A 201 7.08 -3.40 3.40
N PHE A 202 8.10 -3.06 2.64
CA PHE A 202 9.16 -3.99 2.24
C PHE A 202 10.38 -3.83 3.16
N ALA A 203 11.22 -4.88 3.20
CA ALA A 203 12.50 -4.80 3.92
C ALA A 203 13.27 -3.53 3.50
N PRO A 204 14.03 -2.90 4.42
CA PRO A 204 14.59 -1.55 4.22
C PRO A 204 15.37 -1.36 2.92
N ASP A 205 16.10 -2.37 2.48
CA ASP A 205 16.95 -2.39 1.28
C ASP A 205 16.33 -3.15 0.08
N ALA A 206 15.06 -3.58 0.20
CA ALA A 206 14.39 -4.34 -0.85
C ALA A 206 14.39 -3.60 -2.19
N LYS A 207 14.80 -4.30 -3.25
CA LYS A 207 14.80 -3.76 -4.62
C LYS A 207 13.37 -3.57 -5.13
N GLY A 208 13.17 -2.57 -5.99
CA GLY A 208 11.92 -2.34 -6.68
C GLY A 208 11.70 -3.41 -7.77
N LEU A 209 10.70 -4.25 -7.57
CA LEU A 209 10.29 -5.29 -8.51
C LEU A 209 8.85 -5.03 -8.94
N ALA A 210 8.48 -5.47 -10.15
CA ALA A 210 7.11 -5.30 -10.65
C ALA A 210 6.06 -5.90 -9.70
N ARG A 211 6.33 -7.09 -9.15
CA ARG A 211 5.45 -7.73 -8.14
C ARG A 211 5.27 -6.88 -6.88
N ASN A 212 6.31 -6.17 -6.46
CA ASN A 212 6.23 -5.29 -5.29
C ASN A 212 5.32 -4.08 -5.57
N ALA A 213 5.34 -3.56 -6.80
CA ALA A 213 4.44 -2.47 -7.20
C ALA A 213 2.97 -2.90 -7.12
N MET A 214 2.66 -4.13 -7.54
CA MET A 214 1.29 -4.69 -7.43
C MET A 214 0.88 -4.91 -5.96
N THR A 215 1.76 -5.51 -5.16
CA THR A 215 1.50 -5.71 -3.72
C THR A 215 1.31 -4.37 -3.00
N ARG A 216 2.11 -3.34 -3.34
CA ARG A 216 2.03 -2.00 -2.78
C ARG A 216 0.69 -1.31 -3.07
N ASN A 217 0.04 -1.62 -4.20
CA ASN A 217 -1.23 -0.99 -4.56
C ASN A 217 -2.32 -1.25 -3.50
N ARG A 218 -2.32 -2.42 -2.85
CA ARG A 218 -3.22 -2.67 -1.71
C ARG A 218 -2.98 -1.70 -0.56
N LEU A 219 -1.72 -1.37 -0.28
CA LEU A 219 -1.40 -0.40 0.77
C LEU A 219 -1.83 1.02 0.38
N ILE A 220 -1.72 1.42 -0.90
CA ILE A 220 -2.28 2.69 -1.37
C ILE A 220 -3.79 2.74 -1.09
N CYS A 221 -4.52 1.71 -1.51
CA CYS A 221 -5.96 1.63 -1.28
C CYS A 221 -6.30 1.66 0.22
N ALA A 222 -5.59 0.86 1.03
CA ALA A 222 -5.85 0.76 2.46
C ALA A 222 -5.60 2.06 3.25
N LEU A 223 -4.70 2.90 2.77
CA LEU A 223 -4.43 4.22 3.35
C LEU A 223 -5.43 5.29 2.88
N SER A 224 -6.36 4.95 1.98
CA SER A 224 -7.20 5.93 1.29
C SER A 224 -8.68 5.72 1.59
N LYS A 225 -9.46 6.81 1.66
CA LYS A 225 -10.92 6.79 1.74
C LYS A 225 -11.58 6.60 0.36
N ALA A 226 -10.86 6.93 -0.71
CA ALA A 226 -11.29 6.74 -2.09
C ALA A 226 -10.06 6.66 -3.00
N VAL A 227 -10.25 6.11 -4.19
CA VAL A 227 -9.22 6.03 -5.23
C VAL A 227 -9.68 6.80 -6.46
N VAL A 228 -8.80 7.63 -7.02
CA VAL A 228 -9.00 8.37 -8.26
C VAL A 228 -8.04 7.82 -9.31
N VAL A 229 -8.58 7.31 -10.40
CA VAL A 229 -7.83 6.92 -11.60
C VAL A 229 -7.92 8.04 -12.61
N ILE A 230 -6.80 8.66 -12.95
CA ILE A 230 -6.74 9.72 -13.94
C ILE A 230 -6.71 9.13 -15.34
N GLU A 231 -5.67 8.38 -15.67
CA GLU A 231 -5.49 7.76 -16.98
C GLU A 231 -4.97 6.35 -16.82
N SER A 232 -5.66 5.37 -17.39
CA SER A 232 -5.29 3.96 -17.32
C SER A 232 -5.28 3.33 -18.70
N GLY A 233 -4.19 2.67 -19.05
CA GLY A 233 -4.20 1.72 -20.18
C GLY A 233 -5.12 0.53 -19.91
N ALA A 234 -5.36 -0.28 -20.93
CA ALA A 234 -6.14 -1.51 -20.82
C ALA A 234 -5.59 -2.43 -19.71
N LYS A 235 -6.42 -3.36 -19.24
CA LYS A 235 -6.07 -4.33 -18.19
C LYS A 235 -4.72 -5.02 -18.46
N ARG A 236 -4.47 -5.38 -19.71
CA ARG A 236 -3.18 -5.87 -20.19
C ARG A 236 -2.73 -5.05 -21.40
N ASN A 237 -1.45 -4.78 -21.48
CA ASN A 237 -0.87 -4.17 -22.67
C ASN A 237 -0.72 -5.21 -23.80
N THR A 238 -0.23 -4.77 -24.96
CA THR A 238 0.01 -5.63 -26.14
C THR A 238 0.99 -6.79 -25.87
N GLU A 239 1.84 -6.65 -24.86
CA GLU A 239 2.80 -7.69 -24.41
C GLU A 239 2.18 -8.59 -23.31
N GLY A 240 0.90 -8.47 -23.00
CA GLY A 240 0.21 -9.25 -21.96
C GLY A 240 0.52 -8.82 -20.53
N LYS A 241 1.32 -7.75 -20.29
CA LYS A 241 1.65 -7.24 -18.96
C LYS A 241 0.45 -6.53 -18.34
N LEU A 242 0.19 -6.80 -17.08
CA LEU A 242 -0.85 -6.13 -16.31
C LEU A 242 -0.54 -4.63 -16.12
N SER A 243 -1.54 -3.79 -16.35
CA SER A 243 -1.49 -2.37 -16.01
C SER A 243 -1.52 -2.19 -14.49
N GLY A 244 -0.52 -1.51 -13.94
CA GLY A 244 -0.46 -1.20 -12.51
C GLY A 244 -1.60 -0.27 -12.08
N THR A 245 -1.96 0.70 -12.92
CA THR A 245 -3.08 1.63 -12.67
C THR A 245 -4.41 0.91 -12.69
N PHE A 246 -4.66 0.10 -13.72
CA PHE A 246 -5.88 -0.71 -13.81
C PHE A 246 -6.02 -1.64 -12.61
N ASN A 247 -4.93 -2.29 -12.21
CA ASN A 247 -4.90 -3.14 -11.02
C ASN A 247 -5.24 -2.36 -9.74
N THR A 248 -4.76 -1.11 -9.58
CA THR A 248 -5.14 -0.29 -8.42
C THR A 248 -6.63 0.00 -8.41
N GLY A 249 -7.23 0.32 -9.57
CA GLY A 249 -8.68 0.50 -9.70
C GLY A 249 -9.47 -0.75 -9.32
N LEU A 250 -9.06 -1.93 -9.80
CA LEU A 250 -9.66 -3.21 -9.40
C LEU A 250 -9.52 -3.46 -7.90
N THR A 251 -8.33 -3.23 -7.35
CA THR A 251 -8.08 -3.38 -5.90
C THR A 251 -8.99 -2.47 -5.08
N ALA A 252 -9.25 -1.24 -5.54
CA ALA A 252 -10.19 -0.35 -4.87
C ALA A 252 -11.61 -0.93 -4.86
N LEU A 253 -12.10 -1.46 -5.99
CA LEU A 253 -13.40 -2.12 -6.06
C LEU A 253 -13.47 -3.37 -5.18
N GLU A 254 -12.42 -4.20 -5.19
CA GLU A 254 -12.30 -5.38 -4.33
C GLU A 254 -12.33 -5.04 -2.84
N MET A 255 -11.78 -3.88 -2.46
CA MET A 255 -11.79 -3.37 -1.09
C MET A 255 -13.02 -2.53 -0.77
N GLU A 256 -14.02 -2.50 -1.65
CA GLU A 256 -15.26 -1.73 -1.50
C GLU A 256 -15.01 -0.20 -1.29
N LEU A 257 -13.87 0.30 -1.78
CA LEU A 257 -13.58 1.72 -1.74
C LEU A 257 -14.27 2.45 -2.91
N PRO A 258 -14.77 3.67 -2.70
CA PRO A 258 -15.22 4.51 -3.78
C PRO A 258 -14.11 4.69 -4.82
N LEU A 259 -14.37 4.22 -6.04
CA LEU A 259 -13.48 4.39 -7.18
C LEU A 259 -14.03 5.49 -8.09
N PHE A 260 -13.26 6.55 -8.27
CA PHE A 260 -13.52 7.60 -9.25
C PHE A 260 -12.57 7.45 -10.44
N VAL A 261 -13.13 7.59 -11.63
CA VAL A 261 -12.35 7.42 -12.87
C VAL A 261 -12.61 8.63 -13.75
N LEU A 262 -11.53 9.29 -14.16
CA LEU A 262 -11.64 10.47 -15.03
C LEU A 262 -12.42 10.12 -16.30
N ASP A 263 -13.36 10.99 -16.68
CA ASP A 263 -14.23 10.80 -17.85
C ASP A 263 -13.37 10.58 -19.10
N PRO A 264 -13.50 9.42 -19.78
CA PRO A 264 -12.77 9.15 -21.01
C PRO A 264 -12.98 10.19 -22.10
N THR A 265 -14.14 10.88 -22.11
CA THR A 265 -14.44 11.93 -23.07
C THR A 265 -13.63 13.22 -22.86
N SER A 266 -12.91 13.32 -21.73
CA SER A 266 -12.00 14.44 -21.43
C SER A 266 -10.64 14.32 -22.13
N PHE A 267 -10.41 13.24 -22.88
CA PHE A 267 -9.17 12.96 -23.59
C PHE A 267 -9.40 12.98 -25.11
N GLU A 268 -8.43 13.44 -25.85
CA GLU A 268 -8.45 13.33 -27.32
C GLU A 268 -8.52 11.83 -27.74
N LYS A 269 -7.75 10.98 -27.03
CA LYS A 269 -7.77 9.53 -27.19
C LYS A 269 -8.27 8.88 -25.90
N PRO A 270 -9.56 8.47 -25.83
CA PRO A 270 -10.14 7.91 -24.62
C PRO A 270 -9.35 6.70 -24.11
N PRO A 271 -8.84 6.72 -22.86
CA PRO A 271 -8.09 5.61 -22.31
C PRO A 271 -8.98 4.38 -22.09
N GLN A 272 -8.62 3.26 -22.70
CA GLN A 272 -9.43 2.03 -22.64
C GLN A 272 -9.63 1.56 -21.19
N GLY A 273 -8.60 1.66 -20.35
CA GLY A 273 -8.71 1.26 -18.95
C GLY A 273 -9.69 2.11 -18.15
N ASN A 274 -9.86 3.40 -18.48
CA ASN A 274 -10.87 4.24 -17.85
C ASN A 274 -12.28 3.76 -18.22
N ILE A 275 -12.52 3.47 -19.51
CA ILE A 275 -13.79 2.93 -19.98
C ILE A 275 -14.14 1.63 -19.24
N ASP A 276 -13.19 0.71 -19.16
CA ASP A 276 -13.38 -0.59 -18.54
C ASP A 276 -13.60 -0.49 -17.03
N LEU A 277 -12.86 0.38 -16.32
CA LEU A 277 -13.04 0.59 -14.87
C LEU A 277 -14.40 1.22 -14.54
N ILE A 278 -14.92 2.12 -15.40
CA ILE A 278 -16.27 2.67 -15.25
C ILE A 278 -17.32 1.56 -15.41
N ARG A 279 -17.18 0.70 -16.41
CA ARG A 279 -18.08 -0.47 -16.61
C ARG A 279 -18.06 -1.43 -15.41
N LEU A 280 -16.93 -1.53 -14.72
CA LEU A 280 -16.77 -2.38 -13.54
C LEU A 280 -17.27 -1.73 -12.23
N GLY A 281 -17.81 -0.51 -12.28
CA GLY A 281 -18.39 0.16 -11.13
C GLY A 281 -17.67 1.43 -10.68
N GLY A 282 -16.63 1.85 -11.39
CA GLY A 282 -15.98 3.15 -11.17
C GLY A 282 -16.93 4.29 -11.51
N ARG A 283 -16.93 5.34 -10.67
CA ARG A 283 -17.74 6.55 -10.87
C ARG A 283 -17.02 7.50 -11.81
N LYS A 284 -17.72 7.91 -12.87
CA LYS A 284 -17.21 8.91 -13.80
C LYS A 284 -16.93 10.23 -13.08
N LEU A 285 -15.78 10.83 -13.33
CA LEU A 285 -15.31 12.06 -12.69
C LEU A 285 -15.02 13.14 -13.73
N ASN A 286 -15.57 14.34 -13.53
CA ASN A 286 -15.24 15.51 -14.34
C ASN A 286 -13.91 16.13 -13.87
N PRO A 287 -12.96 16.46 -14.75
CA PRO A 287 -11.67 17.03 -14.33
C PRO A 287 -11.79 18.40 -13.63
N ARG A 288 -12.80 19.22 -13.96
CA ARG A 288 -12.96 20.57 -13.40
C ARG A 288 -13.49 20.57 -11.96
N ASP A 289 -14.50 19.74 -11.69
CA ASP A 289 -15.20 19.68 -10.41
C ASP A 289 -14.80 18.45 -9.58
N GLY A 290 -13.84 17.67 -10.07
CA GLY A 290 -13.51 16.35 -9.52
C GLY A 290 -13.23 16.34 -8.02
N ALA A 291 -12.44 17.27 -7.50
CA ALA A 291 -12.16 17.35 -6.07
C ALA A 291 -13.45 17.59 -5.27
N ARG A 292 -14.30 18.52 -5.70
CA ARG A 292 -15.58 18.85 -5.05
C ARG A 292 -16.54 17.65 -5.09
N ASP A 293 -16.64 16.95 -6.19
CA ASP A 293 -17.53 15.80 -6.36
C ASP A 293 -17.11 14.62 -5.49
N ILE A 294 -15.81 14.36 -5.39
CA ILE A 294 -15.25 13.35 -4.48
C ILE A 294 -15.63 13.70 -3.03
N LEU A 295 -15.38 14.93 -2.59
CA LEU A 295 -15.65 15.36 -1.22
C LEU A 295 -17.14 15.35 -0.89
N ARG A 296 -17.99 15.77 -1.84
CA ARG A 296 -19.45 15.69 -1.70
C ARG A 296 -19.88 14.24 -1.51
N HIS A 297 -19.36 13.33 -2.32
CA HIS A 297 -19.68 11.91 -2.20
C HIS A 297 -19.26 11.33 -0.84
N LEU A 298 -18.05 11.64 -0.38
CA LEU A 298 -17.55 11.15 0.92
C LEU A 298 -18.31 11.72 2.12
N LYS A 299 -18.80 12.98 2.01
CA LYS A 299 -19.67 13.59 3.03
C LYS A 299 -21.09 13.01 3.03
N ALA A 300 -21.64 12.69 1.86
CA ALA A 300 -22.98 12.11 1.71
C ALA A 300 -23.03 10.63 2.13
N ALA A 301 -21.94 9.91 1.97
CA ALA A 301 -21.76 8.60 2.58
C ALA A 301 -21.54 8.81 4.08
N SER A 302 -22.65 9.04 4.82
CA SER A 302 -22.68 9.07 6.29
C SER A 302 -21.81 7.96 6.85
N PRO A 303 -21.13 8.15 7.98
CA PRO A 303 -20.34 7.09 8.58
C PRO A 303 -21.30 5.98 9.05
N LYS A 304 -21.62 5.01 8.23
CA LYS A 304 -21.77 3.67 8.76
C LYS A 304 -20.45 3.39 9.43
N GLU A 305 -20.47 3.35 10.75
CA GLU A 305 -19.38 2.82 11.54
C GLU A 305 -18.85 1.60 10.76
N ARG A 306 -17.65 1.72 10.22
CA ARG A 306 -16.96 0.56 9.67
C ARG A 306 -16.77 -0.37 10.85
N ASN A 307 -17.66 -1.33 10.94
CA ASN A 307 -17.56 -2.35 11.96
C ASN A 307 -16.35 -3.18 11.53
N ASP A 308 -15.20 -2.97 12.20
CA ASP A 308 -13.93 -3.63 11.91
C ASP A 308 -14.10 -5.15 11.81
N SER A 309 -15.12 -5.72 12.49
CA SER A 309 -15.48 -7.12 12.43
C SER A 309 -16.07 -7.59 11.08
N GLU A 310 -16.78 -6.74 10.32
CA GLU A 310 -17.33 -7.14 9.01
C GLU A 310 -16.29 -7.09 7.89
N VAL A 311 -15.32 -6.17 7.97
CA VAL A 311 -14.17 -6.14 7.05
C VAL A 311 -13.35 -7.43 7.23
N TYR A 312 -13.13 -7.88 8.46
CA TYR A 312 -12.43 -9.13 8.77
C TYR A 312 -13.16 -10.38 8.24
N ALA A 313 -14.48 -10.41 8.27
CA ALA A 313 -15.26 -11.58 7.84
C ALA A 313 -15.28 -11.74 6.31
N LYS A 314 -15.39 -10.64 5.56
CA LYS A 314 -15.41 -10.66 4.08
C LYS A 314 -14.04 -10.97 3.48
N GLU A 315 -12.93 -10.47 4.07
CA GLU A 315 -11.58 -10.79 3.62
C GLU A 315 -11.24 -12.29 3.74
N LYS A 316 -11.82 -13.00 4.70
CA LYS A 316 -11.67 -14.45 4.85
C LYS A 316 -12.23 -15.22 3.65
N SER A 317 -13.31 -14.75 3.05
CA SER A 317 -13.93 -15.31 1.84
C SER A 317 -13.07 -15.09 0.59
N TYR A 318 -12.44 -13.91 0.47
CA TYR A 318 -11.60 -13.58 -0.69
C TYR A 318 -10.27 -14.32 -0.72
N LEU A 319 -9.67 -14.57 0.45
CA LEU A 319 -8.45 -15.38 0.55
C LEU A 319 -8.68 -16.84 0.13
N GLN A 320 -9.88 -17.38 0.32
CA GLN A 320 -10.24 -18.72 -0.16
C GLN A 320 -10.42 -18.78 -1.69
N LEU A 321 -10.93 -17.73 -2.32
CA LEU A 321 -11.14 -17.66 -3.77
C LEU A 321 -9.83 -17.48 -4.56
N ASN A 322 -8.80 -16.88 -3.99
CA ASN A 322 -7.51 -16.68 -4.64
C ASN A 322 -6.49 -17.80 -4.37
N LEU A 323 -6.85 -18.82 -3.59
CA LEU A 323 -6.01 -19.99 -3.30
C LEU A 323 -6.35 -21.21 -4.20
N LEU A 324 -7.30 -21.08 -5.15
CA LEU A 324 -7.47 -22.11 -6.15
C LEU A 324 -6.29 -22.07 -7.12
N PRO A 325 -5.54 -23.17 -7.25
CA PRO A 325 -4.47 -23.27 -8.23
C PRO A 325 -5.07 -23.21 -9.63
N ASP A 326 -4.35 -22.61 -10.56
CA ASP A 326 -4.60 -22.75 -12.01
C ASP A 326 -4.48 -24.24 -12.37
N VAL A 327 -5.56 -24.98 -12.23
CA VAL A 327 -5.64 -26.39 -12.63
C VAL A 327 -6.36 -26.48 -13.96
N GLN A 328 -5.56 -26.83 -14.95
CA GLN A 328 -5.91 -27.55 -16.17
C GLN A 328 -6.74 -26.85 -17.25
N LEU A 329 -6.01 -26.27 -18.20
CA LEU A 329 -6.41 -26.31 -19.61
C LEU A 329 -5.23 -26.90 -20.41
N SER A 330 -5.03 -28.22 -20.33
CA SER A 330 -4.30 -28.98 -21.35
C SER A 330 -4.46 -30.48 -21.14
N ALA A 331 -5.54 -31.07 -21.61
CA ALA A 331 -5.56 -32.46 -22.02
C ALA A 331 -6.91 -32.79 -22.67
N GLN A 332 -7.08 -32.51 -23.93
CA GLN A 332 -7.92 -33.31 -24.84
C GLN A 332 -7.62 -32.85 -26.26
N HIS A 333 -6.71 -33.56 -26.92
CA HIS A 333 -6.75 -33.88 -28.32
C HIS A 333 -5.56 -34.81 -28.66
N ARG A 334 -5.71 -36.07 -28.33
CA ARG A 334 -5.15 -37.15 -29.15
C ARG A 334 -6.30 -37.92 -29.75
N VAL A 335 -6.63 -37.55 -30.97
CA VAL A 335 -7.44 -38.40 -31.85
C VAL A 335 -6.47 -39.33 -32.56
N THR A 336 -6.68 -40.60 -32.36
CA THR A 336 -6.20 -41.71 -33.15
C THR A 336 -6.79 -41.63 -34.56
N ALA A 337 -5.99 -41.86 -35.53
CA ALA A 337 -6.40 -42.29 -36.87
C ALA A 337 -5.35 -43.21 -37.46
N PRO A 338 -5.77 -44.06 -38.43
CA PRO A 338 -5.54 -45.51 -38.42
C PRO A 338 -4.16 -45.93 -38.87
#